data_8431d189890e5fb442a902dfaa47ce36
#
_entry.id   8431d189890e5fb442a902dfaa47ce36
#
_cell.length_a   1.000
_cell.length_b   1.000
_cell.length_c   1.000
_cell.angle_alpha   90.00
_cell.angle_beta   90.00
_cell.angle_gamma   90.00
#
_symmetry.space_group_name_H-M   'P 1'
#
loop_
_entity.id
_entity.type
_entity.pdbx_description
1 polymer ?
#
loop_
_entity_poly.entity_id
_entity_poly.type
_entity_poly.pdbx_seq_one_letter_code
_entity_poly.pdbx_strand_id
1 'polypeptide(L)'
;MASRVAQPLAAVLLSAVLVSGTLLAAGNAASATLERIRDSGTIKLGYRGDAAPFSFADPAGLPAGYTVEICHAVVSAVRAQLQRDDIRVQYVLVTAENRFAAVQAGDIDLLCGASSVTLERRKLVDFSLLTFVTGSSVLYRKDGPADFLDLAGQKVGVRAGTTTEEGLKRALAQVGIEAQVVAVESHEEGRRALEDGALAAYFADRAILVMLGREAQRPENLVLSDRFFSYEPYALALQRGDSEFRLLIDSTLARLYRSQGIVKIYQAHFGNAAMSDLLRATFTLQALPE
;
A
#
# COMPACT_ATOMS: atom_id res chain seq x y z
N MET A 1 67.04 -56.18 -52.85
CA MET A 1 65.84 -56.51 -52.09
C MET A 1 65.46 -55.26 -51.28
N ALA A 2 64.54 -54.49 -51.79
CA ALA A 2 64.11 -53.25 -51.17
C ALA A 2 62.60 -53.32 -50.84
N SER A 3 62.27 -53.35 -49.61
CA SER A 3 60.90 -53.38 -49.10
C SER A 3 60.38 -51.95 -49.01
N ARG A 4 59.31 -51.61 -49.72
CA ARG A 4 58.61 -50.36 -49.62
C ARG A 4 57.57 -50.46 -48.52
N VAL A 5 57.66 -49.59 -47.50
CA VAL A 5 56.64 -49.44 -46.48
C VAL A 5 55.72 -48.31 -46.94
N ALA A 6 54.46 -48.60 -47.07
CA ALA A 6 53.41 -47.62 -47.39
C ALA A 6 52.95 -46.98 -46.08
N GLN A 7 52.91 -45.61 -46.03
CA GLN A 7 52.29 -44.84 -45.00
C GLN A 7 50.81 -44.54 -45.35
N PRO A 8 49.87 -44.65 -44.41
CA PRO A 8 48.52 -44.22 -44.62
C PRO A 8 48.36 -42.74 -44.34
N LEU A 9 47.74 -42.01 -45.24
CA LEU A 9 47.25 -40.62 -45.08
C LEU A 9 46.15 -40.60 -44.03
N ALA A 10 46.39 -39.86 -42.92
CA ALA A 10 45.38 -39.55 -41.97
C ALA A 10 44.54 -38.33 -42.50
N ALA A 11 43.27 -38.58 -42.78
CA ALA A 11 42.32 -37.52 -43.11
C ALA A 11 41.92 -36.79 -41.82
N VAL A 12 42.29 -35.50 -41.71
CA VAL A 12 41.84 -34.62 -40.63
C VAL A 12 40.46 -34.09 -41.00
N LEU A 13 39.44 -34.62 -40.36
CA LEU A 13 38.07 -34.08 -40.41
C LEU A 13 38.01 -32.81 -39.51
N LEU A 14 37.92 -31.67 -40.16
CA LEU A 14 37.69 -30.36 -39.49
C LEU A 14 36.21 -30.26 -39.15
N SER A 15 35.85 -30.58 -37.90
CA SER A 15 34.50 -30.37 -37.37
C SER A 15 34.31 -28.89 -37.08
N ALA A 16 33.61 -28.19 -37.97
CA ALA A 16 33.15 -26.83 -37.72
C ALA A 16 32.00 -26.85 -36.68
N VAL A 17 32.30 -26.49 -35.44
CA VAL A 17 31.30 -26.24 -34.39
C VAL A 17 30.65 -24.91 -34.70
N LEU A 18 29.46 -24.94 -35.27
CA LEU A 18 28.55 -23.77 -35.34
C LEU A 18 28.09 -23.44 -33.93
N VAL A 19 28.76 -22.51 -33.28
CA VAL A 19 28.23 -21.84 -32.06
C VAL A 19 27.10 -20.92 -32.51
N SER A 20 25.86 -21.43 -32.49
CA SER A 20 24.66 -20.63 -32.61
C SER A 20 24.56 -19.77 -31.37
N GLY A 21 25.12 -18.57 -31.42
CA GLY A 21 24.89 -17.53 -30.40
C GLY A 21 23.43 -17.14 -30.43
N THR A 22 22.64 -17.68 -29.50
CA THR A 22 21.36 -17.07 -29.14
C THR A 22 21.68 -15.71 -28.54
N LEU A 23 21.59 -14.63 -29.35
CA LEU A 23 21.42 -13.30 -28.85
C LEU A 23 20.11 -13.31 -28.02
N LEU A 24 20.23 -13.47 -26.72
CA LEU A 24 19.20 -13.02 -25.78
C LEU A 24 19.08 -11.52 -26.02
N ALA A 25 18.10 -11.15 -26.87
CA ALA A 25 17.63 -9.78 -26.92
C ALA A 25 17.20 -9.46 -25.46
N ALA A 26 18.02 -8.68 -24.78
CA ALA A 26 17.56 -7.93 -23.63
C ALA A 26 16.52 -6.92 -24.16
N GLY A 27 15.33 -7.44 -24.49
CA GLY A 27 14.17 -6.62 -24.72
C GLY A 27 14.00 -5.81 -23.45
N ASN A 28 13.94 -4.49 -23.56
CA ASN A 28 13.40 -3.64 -22.50
C ASN A 28 12.14 -4.39 -22.04
N ALA A 29 12.13 -4.83 -20.78
CA ALA A 29 10.95 -5.43 -20.20
C ALA A 29 9.93 -4.29 -20.14
N ALA A 30 9.17 -4.15 -21.22
CA ALA A 30 8.06 -3.22 -21.24
C ALA A 30 7.16 -3.61 -20.07
N SER A 31 6.67 -2.61 -19.34
CA SER A 31 5.80 -2.86 -18.19
C SER A 31 4.61 -3.72 -18.62
N ALA A 32 4.52 -4.94 -18.11
CA ALA A 32 3.40 -5.82 -18.38
C ALA A 32 2.06 -5.14 -18.03
N THR A 33 2.06 -4.28 -16.99
CA THR A 33 0.88 -3.51 -16.59
C THR A 33 0.52 -2.44 -17.61
N LEU A 34 1.49 -1.64 -18.09
CA LEU A 34 1.22 -0.58 -19.08
C LEU A 34 0.78 -1.16 -20.43
N GLU A 35 1.37 -2.27 -20.88
CA GLU A 35 0.94 -2.97 -22.10
C GLU A 35 -0.49 -3.48 -21.97
N ARG A 36 -0.81 -4.14 -20.86
CA ARG A 36 -2.15 -4.62 -20.59
C ARG A 36 -3.19 -3.49 -20.54
N ILE A 37 -2.84 -2.35 -19.91
CA ILE A 37 -3.71 -1.17 -19.90
C ILE A 37 -3.89 -0.60 -21.30
N ARG A 38 -2.82 -0.55 -22.10
CA ARG A 38 -2.88 -0.10 -23.49
C ARG A 38 -3.82 -0.97 -24.30
N ASP A 39 -3.72 -2.28 -24.17
CA ASP A 39 -4.49 -3.25 -24.97
C ASP A 39 -5.95 -3.31 -24.54
N SER A 40 -6.20 -3.29 -23.22
CA SER A 40 -7.56 -3.38 -22.67
C SER A 40 -8.31 -2.04 -22.63
N GLY A 41 -7.60 -0.91 -22.72
CA GLY A 41 -8.18 0.42 -22.48
C GLY A 41 -8.70 0.62 -21.06
N THR A 42 -8.19 -0.14 -20.08
CA THR A 42 -8.70 -0.10 -18.71
C THR A 42 -7.58 -0.23 -17.69
N ILE A 43 -7.57 0.66 -16.68
CA ILE A 43 -6.75 0.55 -15.48
C ILE A 43 -7.63 0.17 -14.30
N LYS A 44 -7.21 -0.82 -13.50
CA LYS A 44 -7.95 -1.34 -12.36
C LYS A 44 -7.35 -0.78 -11.05
N LEU A 45 -8.12 0.01 -10.33
CA LEU A 45 -7.72 0.58 -9.04
C LEU A 45 -8.39 -0.18 -7.90
N GLY A 46 -7.59 -0.80 -7.04
CA GLY A 46 -8.08 -1.41 -5.80
C GLY A 46 -8.28 -0.35 -4.73
N TYR A 47 -9.46 -0.30 -4.11
CA TYR A 47 -9.74 0.63 -3.03
C TYR A 47 -10.33 -0.09 -1.82
N ARG A 48 -10.10 0.48 -0.62
CA ARG A 48 -10.70 0.05 0.65
C ARG A 48 -12.03 0.77 0.85
N GLY A 49 -13.05 0.06 1.33
CA GLY A 49 -14.33 0.67 1.65
C GLY A 49 -14.42 1.29 3.05
N ASP A 50 -13.42 1.05 3.91
CA ASP A 50 -13.50 1.25 5.35
C ASP A 50 -12.35 2.09 5.97
N ALA A 51 -11.41 2.61 5.18
CA ALA A 51 -10.19 3.26 5.69
C ALA A 51 -10.18 4.78 5.45
N ALA A 52 -11.25 5.48 5.83
CA ALA A 52 -11.28 6.94 5.80
C ALA A 52 -10.18 7.55 6.71
N PRO A 53 -9.52 8.63 6.30
CA PRO A 53 -9.76 9.48 5.12
C PRO A 53 -8.96 9.04 3.87
N PHE A 54 -8.29 7.89 3.90
CA PHE A 54 -7.37 7.47 2.83
C PHE A 54 -8.08 6.81 1.65
N SER A 55 -8.96 5.85 1.94
CA SER A 55 -9.66 5.05 0.94
C SER A 55 -10.96 4.51 1.54
N PHE A 56 -12.09 4.93 1.03
CA PHE A 56 -13.39 4.57 1.56
C PHE A 56 -14.46 4.67 0.47
N ALA A 57 -15.65 4.11 0.73
CA ALA A 57 -16.82 4.37 -0.08
C ALA A 57 -17.55 5.59 0.46
N ASP A 58 -17.81 6.58 -0.39
CA ASP A 58 -18.60 7.75 -0.03
C ASP A 58 -20.08 7.39 0.20
N PRO A 59 -20.93 8.32 0.61
CA PRO A 59 -22.37 8.05 0.81
C PRO A 59 -23.11 7.58 -0.44
N ALA A 60 -22.57 7.84 -1.64
CA ALA A 60 -23.09 7.34 -2.91
C ALA A 60 -22.53 5.95 -3.28
N GLY A 61 -21.64 5.40 -2.44
CA GLY A 61 -20.95 4.13 -2.68
C GLY A 61 -19.76 4.23 -3.63
N LEU A 62 -19.33 5.45 -3.98
CA LEU A 62 -18.21 5.67 -4.89
C LEU A 62 -16.86 5.70 -4.14
N PRO A 63 -15.78 5.22 -4.76
CA PRO A 63 -14.45 5.27 -4.18
C PRO A 63 -13.98 6.71 -3.95
N ALA A 64 -13.59 7.02 -2.73
CA ALA A 64 -13.12 8.33 -2.33
C ALA A 64 -11.94 8.24 -1.36
N GLY A 65 -11.25 9.34 -1.13
CA GLY A 65 -10.20 9.48 -0.14
C GLY A 65 -8.87 9.95 -0.69
N TYR A 66 -8.00 10.32 0.22
CA TYR A 66 -6.69 10.89 -0.04
C TYR A 66 -5.84 10.03 -1.02
N THR A 67 -5.77 8.74 -0.77
CA THR A 67 -4.96 7.83 -1.60
C THR A 67 -5.63 7.56 -2.95
N VAL A 68 -6.97 7.55 -2.99
CA VAL A 68 -7.73 7.41 -4.24
C VAL A 68 -7.47 8.62 -5.15
N GLU A 69 -7.43 9.84 -4.60
CA GLU A 69 -7.12 11.05 -5.37
C GLU A 69 -5.66 11.06 -5.88
N ILE A 70 -4.71 10.58 -5.09
CA ILE A 70 -3.34 10.36 -5.58
C ILE A 70 -3.33 9.37 -6.76
N CYS A 71 -4.09 8.28 -6.69
CA CYS A 71 -4.20 7.34 -7.80
C CYS A 71 -4.80 7.96 -9.06
N HIS A 72 -5.70 8.94 -8.94
CA HIS A 72 -6.21 9.68 -10.11
C HIS A 72 -5.10 10.47 -10.82
N ALA A 73 -4.13 11.02 -10.06
CA ALA A 73 -2.96 11.66 -10.67
C ALA A 73 -2.10 10.63 -11.42
N VAL A 74 -1.97 9.40 -10.87
CA VAL A 74 -1.29 8.30 -11.58
C VAL A 74 -2.04 7.90 -12.85
N VAL A 75 -3.38 7.80 -12.82
CA VAL A 75 -4.20 7.53 -14.01
C VAL A 75 -3.94 8.57 -15.10
N SER A 76 -3.90 9.85 -14.72
CA SER A 76 -3.58 10.94 -15.66
C SER A 76 -2.20 10.79 -16.29
N ALA A 77 -1.20 10.37 -15.50
CA ALA A 77 0.14 10.08 -16.00
C ALA A 77 0.18 8.86 -16.95
N VAL A 78 -0.59 7.80 -16.63
CA VAL A 78 -0.75 6.62 -17.50
C VAL A 78 -1.35 7.00 -18.86
N ARG A 79 -2.42 7.83 -18.84
CA ARG A 79 -3.04 8.33 -20.09
C ARG A 79 -2.04 9.11 -20.94
N ALA A 80 -1.29 10.02 -20.31
CA ALA A 80 -0.25 10.81 -21.00
C ALA A 80 0.87 9.92 -21.55
N GLN A 81 1.39 8.98 -20.77
CA GLN A 81 2.45 8.06 -21.18
C GLN A 81 2.04 7.18 -22.37
N LEU A 82 0.80 6.70 -22.36
CA LEU A 82 0.26 5.83 -23.41
C LEU A 82 -0.36 6.61 -24.58
N GLN A 83 -0.46 7.96 -24.48
CA GLN A 83 -1.15 8.83 -25.43
C GLN A 83 -2.59 8.39 -25.71
N ARG A 84 -3.31 8.00 -24.63
CA ARG A 84 -4.66 7.44 -24.68
C ARG A 84 -5.56 8.05 -23.59
N ASP A 85 -6.33 9.08 -23.94
CA ASP A 85 -7.26 9.74 -23.03
C ASP A 85 -8.51 8.88 -22.73
N ASP A 86 -8.80 7.90 -23.58
CA ASP A 86 -9.96 7.00 -23.52
C ASP A 86 -9.80 5.87 -22.46
N ILE A 87 -8.65 5.76 -21.80
CA ILE A 87 -8.43 4.75 -20.75
C ILE A 87 -9.43 4.96 -19.62
N ARG A 88 -10.23 3.91 -19.37
CA ARG A 88 -11.24 3.90 -18.31
C ARG A 88 -10.65 3.43 -16.98
N VAL A 89 -11.19 3.94 -15.89
CA VAL A 89 -10.87 3.47 -14.55
C VAL A 89 -11.93 2.46 -14.13
N GLN A 90 -11.49 1.27 -13.74
CA GLN A 90 -12.31 0.26 -13.07
C GLN A 90 -11.91 0.21 -11.61
N TYR A 91 -12.85 0.50 -10.71
CA TYR A 91 -12.62 0.35 -9.29
C TYR A 91 -12.96 -1.05 -8.82
N VAL A 92 -12.10 -1.61 -7.99
CA VAL A 92 -12.26 -2.93 -7.38
C VAL A 92 -12.18 -2.80 -5.87
N LEU A 93 -13.27 -3.14 -5.18
CA LEU A 93 -13.30 -3.14 -3.71
C LEU A 93 -12.42 -4.28 -3.19
N VAL A 94 -11.50 -3.94 -2.29
CA VAL A 94 -10.64 -4.90 -1.60
C VAL A 94 -10.73 -4.70 -0.09
N THR A 95 -10.40 -5.75 0.66
CA THR A 95 -10.35 -5.72 2.13
C THR A 95 -8.89 -5.61 2.63
N ALA A 96 -8.71 -5.44 3.93
CA ALA A 96 -7.37 -5.46 4.52
C ALA A 96 -6.67 -6.81 4.33
N GLU A 97 -7.43 -7.90 4.25
CA GLU A 97 -6.92 -9.26 4.13
C GLU A 97 -6.51 -9.61 2.71
N ASN A 98 -7.37 -9.27 1.70
CA ASN A 98 -7.18 -9.74 0.33
C ASN A 98 -6.41 -8.78 -0.59
N ARG A 99 -6.18 -7.52 -0.17
CA ARG A 99 -5.64 -6.45 -1.03
C ARG A 99 -4.33 -6.78 -1.74
N PHE A 100 -3.40 -7.45 -1.05
CA PHE A 100 -2.10 -7.81 -1.65
C PHE A 100 -2.22 -9.02 -2.58
N ALA A 101 -3.08 -10.00 -2.25
CA ALA A 101 -3.38 -11.11 -3.14
C ALA A 101 -4.03 -10.62 -4.44
N ALA A 102 -4.92 -9.62 -4.37
CA ALA A 102 -5.52 -9.00 -5.55
C ALA A 102 -4.49 -8.32 -6.46
N VAL A 103 -3.45 -7.67 -5.88
CA VAL A 103 -2.31 -7.14 -6.67
C VAL A 103 -1.53 -8.27 -7.34
N GLN A 104 -1.20 -9.34 -6.60
CA GLN A 104 -0.42 -10.46 -7.12
C GLN A 104 -1.15 -11.21 -8.25
N ALA A 105 -2.46 -11.35 -8.13
CA ALA A 105 -3.30 -12.01 -9.13
C ALA A 105 -3.55 -11.14 -10.38
N GLY A 106 -3.23 -9.84 -10.35
CA GLY A 106 -3.57 -8.90 -11.42
C GLY A 106 -5.06 -8.54 -11.48
N ASP A 107 -5.80 -8.81 -10.40
CA ASP A 107 -7.19 -8.37 -10.25
C ASP A 107 -7.27 -6.85 -10.14
N ILE A 108 -6.21 -6.23 -9.61
CA ILE A 108 -5.98 -4.78 -9.56
C ILE A 108 -4.56 -4.45 -10.03
N ASP A 109 -4.39 -3.29 -10.66
CA ASP A 109 -3.11 -2.79 -11.13
C ASP A 109 -2.39 -1.97 -10.10
N LEU A 110 -3.16 -1.22 -9.32
CA LEU A 110 -2.66 -0.31 -8.31
C LEU A 110 -3.58 -0.34 -7.10
N LEU A 111 -3.00 -0.57 -5.93
CA LEU A 111 -3.72 -0.52 -4.66
C LEU A 111 -3.68 0.90 -4.08
N CYS A 112 -4.86 1.52 -4.00
CA CYS A 112 -5.10 2.90 -3.57
C CYS A 112 -5.69 2.91 -2.15
N GLY A 113 -4.89 2.55 -1.14
CA GLY A 113 -5.38 2.37 0.23
C GLY A 113 -4.38 2.79 1.31
N ALA A 114 -4.80 2.67 2.56
CA ALA A 114 -3.93 2.78 3.73
C ALA A 114 -3.11 1.49 3.86
N SER A 115 -1.95 1.43 3.23
CA SER A 115 -1.14 0.21 3.18
C SER A 115 0.30 0.49 3.58
N SER A 116 0.65 0.05 4.79
CA SER A 116 2.00 0.19 5.34
C SER A 116 3.00 -0.69 4.59
N VAL A 117 4.13 -0.11 4.26
CA VAL A 117 5.28 -0.81 3.68
C VAL A 117 5.94 -1.63 4.78
N THR A 118 6.06 -2.93 4.57
CA THR A 118 6.88 -3.83 5.42
C THR A 118 7.75 -4.72 4.55
N LEU A 119 8.84 -5.26 5.13
CA LEU A 119 9.70 -6.19 4.40
C LEU A 119 8.95 -7.45 3.97
N GLU A 120 8.04 -7.96 4.82
CA GLU A 120 7.21 -9.13 4.50
C GLU A 120 6.27 -8.84 3.30
N ARG A 121 5.62 -7.68 3.30
CA ARG A 121 4.74 -7.26 2.18
C ARG A 121 5.53 -7.03 0.90
N ARG A 122 6.78 -6.55 1.00
CA ARG A 122 7.67 -6.41 -0.16
C ARG A 122 8.11 -7.74 -0.79
N LYS A 123 7.92 -8.86 -0.12
CA LYS A 123 8.09 -10.18 -0.73
C LYS A 123 6.93 -10.51 -1.69
N LEU A 124 5.77 -9.90 -1.49
CA LEU A 124 4.53 -10.15 -2.22
C LEU A 124 4.29 -9.15 -3.35
N VAL A 125 4.53 -7.87 -3.08
CA VAL A 125 4.23 -6.75 -3.99
C VAL A 125 5.38 -5.73 -3.96
N ASP A 126 5.44 -4.86 -4.97
CA ASP A 126 6.26 -3.65 -4.92
C ASP A 126 5.46 -2.46 -4.38
N PHE A 127 6.18 -1.46 -3.91
CA PHE A 127 5.62 -0.23 -3.38
C PHE A 127 6.24 0.99 -4.06
N SER A 128 5.42 2.02 -4.21
CA SER A 128 5.85 3.36 -4.67
C SER A 128 6.67 4.11 -3.61
N LEU A 129 7.05 5.33 -3.93
CA LEU A 129 7.40 6.33 -2.92
C LEU A 129 6.28 6.44 -1.88
N LEU A 130 6.64 6.83 -0.64
CA LEU A 130 5.68 6.95 0.46
C LEU A 130 4.67 8.06 0.17
N THR A 131 3.39 7.73 0.33
CA THR A 131 2.28 8.69 0.16
C THR A 131 1.84 9.32 1.48
N PHE A 132 2.14 8.66 2.61
CA PHE A 132 1.81 9.16 3.94
C PHE A 132 2.70 8.51 5.00
N VAL A 133 2.82 9.14 6.15
CA VAL A 133 3.42 8.55 7.35
C VAL A 133 2.51 8.83 8.53
N THR A 134 2.12 7.78 9.23
CA THR A 134 1.33 7.84 10.45
C THR A 134 1.93 6.88 11.50
N GLY A 135 1.16 6.52 12.50
CA GLY A 135 1.49 5.48 13.45
C GLY A 135 0.22 4.91 14.07
N SER A 136 0.27 3.69 14.54
CA SER A 136 -0.86 3.12 15.27
C SER A 136 -1.01 3.79 16.64
N SER A 137 -2.25 3.97 17.05
CA SER A 137 -2.65 4.55 18.33
C SER A 137 -3.92 3.85 18.84
N VAL A 138 -4.55 4.40 19.84
CA VAL A 138 -5.72 3.81 20.48
C VAL A 138 -6.77 4.86 20.79
N LEU A 139 -8.02 4.50 20.56
CA LEU A 139 -9.20 5.24 20.94
C LEU A 139 -9.83 4.52 22.14
N TYR A 140 -9.99 5.24 23.27
CA TYR A 140 -10.61 4.75 24.48
C TYR A 140 -12.00 5.35 24.64
N ARG A 141 -12.82 4.71 25.46
CA ARG A 141 -13.99 5.34 26.05
C ARG A 141 -13.54 6.20 27.24
N LYS A 142 -14.17 7.34 27.43
CA LYS A 142 -13.88 8.27 28.55
C LYS A 142 -14.16 7.67 29.92
N ASP A 143 -15.13 6.74 30.00
CA ASP A 143 -15.51 6.01 31.19
C ASP A 143 -14.83 4.64 31.32
N GLY A 144 -13.85 4.36 30.43
CA GLY A 144 -13.11 3.11 30.39
C GLY A 144 -11.64 3.26 30.83
N PRO A 145 -10.76 2.39 30.30
CA PRO A 145 -9.32 2.47 30.57
C PRO A 145 -8.75 3.84 30.21
N ALA A 146 -7.89 4.37 31.08
CA ALA A 146 -7.22 5.66 30.84
C ALA A 146 -5.89 5.50 30.12
N ASP A 147 -5.24 4.33 30.21
CA ASP A 147 -3.94 4.01 29.59
C ASP A 147 -3.91 2.58 29.07
N PHE A 148 -2.86 2.30 28.31
CA PHE A 148 -2.57 0.98 27.74
C PHE A 148 -2.41 -0.11 28.83
N LEU A 149 -1.85 0.24 29.97
CA LEU A 149 -1.65 -0.68 31.09
C LEU A 149 -2.96 -1.13 31.76
N ASP A 150 -4.02 -0.34 31.63
CA ASP A 150 -5.34 -0.65 32.19
C ASP A 150 -6.14 -1.65 31.31
N LEU A 151 -5.54 -2.13 30.21
CA LEU A 151 -6.21 -3.06 29.30
C LEU A 151 -6.21 -4.53 29.79
N ALA A 152 -5.59 -4.82 30.92
CA ALA A 152 -5.58 -6.17 31.50
C ALA A 152 -7.02 -6.70 31.70
N GLY A 153 -7.31 -7.89 31.13
CA GLY A 153 -8.64 -8.52 31.18
C GLY A 153 -9.70 -7.86 30.29
N GLN A 154 -9.38 -6.78 29.59
CA GLN A 154 -10.33 -6.04 28.76
C GLN A 154 -10.42 -6.60 27.33
N LYS A 155 -11.54 -6.30 26.65
CA LYS A 155 -11.71 -6.53 25.21
C LYS A 155 -11.18 -5.35 24.42
N VAL A 156 -10.24 -5.61 23.54
CA VAL A 156 -9.56 -4.58 22.74
C VAL A 156 -9.76 -4.89 21.26
N GLY A 157 -10.41 -3.99 20.54
CA GLY A 157 -10.69 -4.15 19.11
C GLY A 157 -9.54 -3.72 18.22
N VAL A 158 -9.39 -4.40 17.09
CA VAL A 158 -8.44 -4.04 16.04
C VAL A 158 -8.94 -4.56 14.69
N ARG A 159 -8.64 -3.85 13.60
CA ARG A 159 -8.97 -4.30 12.24
C ARG A 159 -8.09 -5.50 11.86
N ALA A 160 -8.72 -6.63 11.50
CA ALA A 160 -8.03 -7.83 11.03
C ALA A 160 -7.16 -7.55 9.78
N GLY A 161 -6.08 -8.30 9.59
CA GLY A 161 -5.19 -8.22 8.43
C GLY A 161 -4.35 -6.93 8.34
N THR A 162 -4.15 -6.24 9.47
CA THR A 162 -3.37 -4.99 9.55
C THR A 162 -2.08 -5.16 10.34
N THR A 163 -1.12 -4.27 10.06
CA THR A 163 0.11 -4.13 10.87
C THR A 163 -0.20 -3.74 12.31
N THR A 164 -1.29 -3.01 12.51
CA THR A 164 -1.76 -2.60 13.85
C THR A 164 -2.21 -3.79 14.68
N GLU A 165 -2.87 -4.80 14.07
CA GLU A 165 -3.22 -6.05 14.78
C GLU A 165 -1.98 -6.78 15.30
N GLU A 166 -0.98 -6.94 14.42
CA GLU A 166 0.29 -7.57 14.81
C GLU A 166 1.04 -6.73 15.85
N GLY A 167 1.04 -5.41 15.69
CA GLY A 167 1.67 -4.46 16.61
C GLY A 167 1.03 -4.49 17.99
N LEU A 168 -0.30 -4.53 18.07
CA LEU A 168 -1.05 -4.63 19.31
C LEU A 168 -0.70 -5.92 20.07
N LYS A 169 -0.74 -7.07 19.39
CA LYS A 169 -0.38 -8.37 20.00
C LYS A 169 1.05 -8.35 20.54
N ARG A 170 2.01 -7.79 19.80
CA ARG A 170 3.40 -7.64 20.27
C ARG A 170 3.51 -6.69 21.46
N ALA A 171 2.83 -5.54 21.43
CA ALA A 171 2.88 -4.56 22.51
C ALA A 171 2.32 -5.12 23.82
N LEU A 172 1.18 -5.83 23.76
CA LEU A 172 0.61 -6.52 24.94
C LEU A 172 1.56 -7.56 25.52
N ALA A 173 2.15 -8.39 24.67
CA ALA A 173 3.11 -9.41 25.09
C ALA A 173 4.37 -8.82 25.71
N GLN A 174 4.90 -7.71 25.17
CA GLN A 174 6.11 -7.03 25.70
C GLN A 174 5.93 -6.50 27.12
N VAL A 175 4.73 -6.08 27.49
CA VAL A 175 4.45 -5.55 28.84
C VAL A 175 3.75 -6.57 29.75
N GLY A 176 3.53 -7.80 29.27
CA GLY A 176 2.91 -8.87 30.05
C GLY A 176 1.43 -8.62 30.35
N ILE A 177 0.71 -7.91 29.49
CA ILE A 177 -0.72 -7.64 29.66
C ILE A 177 -1.53 -8.69 28.91
N GLU A 178 -2.40 -9.39 29.60
CA GLU A 178 -3.40 -10.28 29.02
C GLU A 178 -4.69 -9.49 28.74
N ALA A 179 -4.92 -9.14 27.47
CA ALA A 179 -6.15 -8.55 26.98
C ALA A 179 -6.79 -9.46 25.92
N GLN A 180 -8.10 -9.45 25.82
CA GLN A 180 -8.81 -10.17 24.75
C GLN A 180 -8.80 -9.33 23.47
N VAL A 181 -7.92 -9.67 22.53
CA VAL A 181 -7.89 -9.00 21.22
C VAL A 181 -9.05 -9.50 20.36
N VAL A 182 -9.92 -8.57 19.96
CA VAL A 182 -11.08 -8.81 19.12
C VAL A 182 -10.80 -8.25 17.72
N ALA A 183 -10.61 -9.14 16.75
CA ALA A 183 -10.47 -8.76 15.35
C ALA A 183 -11.82 -8.41 14.74
N VAL A 184 -11.94 -7.24 14.12
CA VAL A 184 -13.16 -6.77 13.43
C VAL A 184 -12.93 -6.72 11.92
N GLU A 185 -14.02 -6.81 11.14
CA GLU A 185 -13.95 -6.82 9.68
C GLU A 185 -13.98 -5.42 9.05
N SER A 186 -14.34 -4.39 9.82
CA SER A 186 -14.27 -3.00 9.38
C SER A 186 -13.94 -2.05 10.52
N HIS A 187 -13.39 -0.87 10.20
CA HIS A 187 -13.16 0.17 11.19
C HIS A 187 -14.47 0.70 11.79
N GLU A 188 -15.53 0.73 10.99
CA GLU A 188 -16.86 1.13 11.46
C GLU A 188 -17.44 0.16 12.49
N GLU A 189 -17.28 -1.16 12.29
CA GLU A 189 -17.65 -2.16 13.28
C GLU A 189 -16.90 -1.94 14.59
N GLY A 190 -15.58 -1.71 14.53
CA GLY A 190 -14.75 -1.44 15.70
C GLY A 190 -15.20 -0.18 16.45
N ARG A 191 -15.54 0.90 15.71
CA ARG A 191 -16.07 2.14 16.30
C ARG A 191 -17.39 1.89 17.03
N ARG A 192 -18.35 1.24 16.38
CA ARG A 192 -19.65 0.92 17.00
C ARG A 192 -19.50 0.05 18.26
N ALA A 193 -18.70 -1.01 18.17
CA ALA A 193 -18.44 -1.86 19.32
C ALA A 193 -17.77 -1.11 20.49
N LEU A 194 -16.93 -0.11 20.21
CA LEU A 194 -16.36 0.77 21.22
C LEU A 194 -17.43 1.70 21.84
N GLU A 195 -18.28 2.32 21.02
CA GLU A 195 -19.34 3.21 21.49
C GLU A 195 -20.38 2.47 22.33
N ASP A 196 -20.74 1.23 21.96
CA ASP A 196 -21.69 0.37 22.65
C ASP A 196 -21.10 -0.26 23.93
N GLY A 197 -19.79 -0.06 24.19
CA GLY A 197 -19.12 -0.63 25.37
C GLY A 197 -18.80 -2.13 25.26
N ALA A 198 -18.97 -2.72 24.07
CA ALA A 198 -18.55 -4.09 23.80
C ALA A 198 -17.01 -4.23 23.74
N LEU A 199 -16.33 -3.12 23.43
CA LEU A 199 -14.87 -2.96 23.48
C LEU A 199 -14.50 -1.86 24.49
N ALA A 200 -13.41 -2.06 25.21
CA ALA A 200 -12.84 -1.06 26.12
C ALA A 200 -11.93 -0.07 25.37
N ALA A 201 -11.31 -0.53 24.29
CA ALA A 201 -10.42 0.26 23.45
C ALA A 201 -10.46 -0.24 22.00
N TYR A 202 -10.13 0.67 21.05
CA TYR A 202 -10.01 0.32 19.64
C TYR A 202 -8.68 0.82 19.07
N PHE A 203 -7.89 -0.09 18.49
CA PHE A 203 -6.59 0.19 17.89
C PHE A 203 -6.72 0.32 16.37
N ALA A 204 -6.18 1.41 15.85
CA ALA A 204 -5.99 1.64 14.42
C ALA A 204 -4.89 2.71 14.22
N ASP A 205 -4.61 3.03 12.97
CA ASP A 205 -3.71 4.12 12.65
C ASP A 205 -4.35 5.45 13.06
N ARG A 206 -3.56 6.34 13.68
CA ARG A 206 -4.06 7.58 14.32
C ARG A 206 -4.94 8.42 13.40
N ALA A 207 -4.57 8.55 12.12
CA ALA A 207 -5.37 9.33 11.18
C ALA A 207 -6.77 8.73 10.96
N ILE A 208 -6.89 7.40 10.95
CA ILE A 208 -8.17 6.69 10.90
C ILE A 208 -8.94 6.90 12.20
N LEU A 209 -8.29 6.76 13.36
CA LEU A 209 -8.93 6.99 14.67
C LEU A 209 -9.49 8.40 14.82
N VAL A 210 -8.80 9.41 14.30
CA VAL A 210 -9.30 10.80 14.28
C VAL A 210 -10.62 10.90 13.52
N MET A 211 -10.73 10.24 12.35
CA MET A 211 -11.97 10.23 11.58
C MET A 211 -13.08 9.46 12.30
N LEU A 212 -12.78 8.27 12.81
CA LEU A 212 -13.74 7.47 13.57
C LEU A 212 -14.27 8.23 14.79
N GLY A 213 -13.39 8.93 15.52
CA GLY A 213 -13.80 9.75 16.66
C GLY A 213 -14.70 10.92 16.28
N ARG A 214 -14.47 11.55 15.11
CA ARG A 214 -15.32 12.63 14.59
C ARG A 214 -16.69 12.15 14.12
N GLU A 215 -16.74 10.94 13.57
CA GLU A 215 -17.96 10.30 13.04
C GLU A 215 -18.75 9.56 14.13
N ALA A 216 -18.23 9.49 15.34
CA ALA A 216 -18.88 8.86 16.47
C ALA A 216 -20.21 9.58 16.81
N GLN A 217 -21.20 8.83 17.32
CA GLN A 217 -22.48 9.40 17.76
C GLN A 217 -22.30 10.37 18.94
N ARG A 218 -21.31 10.09 19.79
CA ARG A 218 -20.94 10.89 20.96
C ARG A 218 -19.42 11.06 21.02
N PRO A 219 -18.85 11.95 20.17
CA PRO A 219 -17.40 12.16 20.11
C PRO A 219 -16.76 12.53 21.46
N GLU A 220 -17.52 13.26 22.30
CA GLU A 220 -17.09 13.69 23.63
C GLU A 220 -16.87 12.55 24.62
N ASN A 221 -17.40 11.36 24.33
CA ASN A 221 -17.22 10.14 25.14
C ASN A 221 -16.00 9.32 24.72
N LEU A 222 -15.27 9.76 23.71
CA LEU A 222 -14.09 9.07 23.21
C LEU A 222 -12.83 9.90 23.46
N VAL A 223 -11.75 9.23 23.79
CA VAL A 223 -10.44 9.84 24.06
C VAL A 223 -9.39 9.18 23.17
N LEU A 224 -8.79 9.98 22.30
CA LEU A 224 -7.68 9.53 21.46
C LEU A 224 -6.37 9.66 22.23
N SER A 225 -5.65 8.58 22.39
CA SER A 225 -4.33 8.56 23.02
C SER A 225 -3.31 9.35 22.21
N ASP A 226 -2.40 10.04 22.88
CA ASP A 226 -1.24 10.68 22.24
C ASP A 226 -0.08 9.70 22.00
N ARG A 227 -0.17 8.50 22.57
CA ARG A 227 0.85 7.47 22.43
C ARG A 227 0.78 6.82 21.04
N PHE A 228 1.95 6.67 20.40
CA PHE A 228 2.15 5.86 19.22
C PHE A 228 2.76 4.52 19.58
N PHE A 229 2.26 3.44 18.95
CA PHE A 229 2.72 2.08 19.15
C PHE A 229 3.54 1.55 17.97
N SER A 230 3.46 2.22 16.82
CA SER A 230 4.23 1.91 15.61
C SER A 230 4.39 3.13 14.72
N TYR A 231 5.26 3.01 13.72
CA TYR A 231 5.27 3.86 12.53
C TYR A 231 4.68 3.09 11.37
N GLU A 232 3.81 3.77 10.61
CA GLU A 232 3.09 3.21 9.48
C GLU A 232 3.38 4.04 8.22
N PRO A 233 4.44 3.68 7.48
CA PRO A 233 4.77 4.33 6.21
C PRO A 233 3.86 3.77 5.11
N TYR A 234 2.94 4.57 4.59
CA TYR A 234 2.02 4.16 3.53
C TYR A 234 2.60 4.41 2.15
N ALA A 235 2.33 3.49 1.23
CA ALA A 235 2.61 3.64 -0.19
C ALA A 235 1.54 2.96 -1.03
N LEU A 236 1.52 3.27 -2.32
CA LEU A 236 0.73 2.53 -3.29
C LEU A 236 1.42 1.19 -3.56
N ALA A 237 0.63 0.11 -3.62
CA ALA A 237 1.20 -1.19 -3.96
C ALA A 237 0.82 -1.60 -5.38
N LEU A 238 1.77 -2.21 -6.07
CA LEU A 238 1.67 -2.66 -7.46
C LEU A 238 2.32 -4.03 -7.61
N GLN A 239 2.14 -4.65 -8.76
CA GLN A 239 2.71 -5.97 -9.04
C GLN A 239 4.23 -5.95 -8.90
N ARG A 240 4.77 -6.98 -8.25
CA ARG A 240 6.20 -7.08 -7.99
C ARG A 240 6.99 -7.25 -9.29
N GLY A 241 8.09 -6.50 -9.41
CA GLY A 241 9.00 -6.56 -10.54
C GLY A 241 8.61 -5.68 -11.73
N ASP A 242 7.46 -4.98 -11.68
CA ASP A 242 7.08 -4.03 -12.71
C ASP A 242 7.75 -2.67 -12.49
N SER A 243 9.04 -2.59 -12.81
CA SER A 243 9.90 -1.42 -12.56
C SER A 243 9.47 -0.20 -13.36
N GLU A 244 8.99 -0.37 -14.59
CA GLU A 244 8.56 0.73 -15.46
C GLU A 244 7.27 1.37 -14.95
N PHE A 245 6.29 0.54 -14.56
CA PHE A 245 5.05 1.06 -13.97
C PHE A 245 5.34 1.74 -12.63
N ARG A 246 6.23 1.17 -11.81
CA ARG A 246 6.68 1.80 -10.58
C ARG A 246 7.37 3.14 -10.83
N LEU A 247 8.25 3.23 -11.83
CA LEU A 247 8.93 4.48 -12.18
C LEU A 247 7.94 5.57 -12.59
N LEU A 248 6.91 5.22 -13.37
CA LEU A 248 5.84 6.16 -13.74
C LEU A 248 5.08 6.68 -12.51
N ILE A 249 4.75 5.77 -11.57
CA ILE A 249 4.08 6.13 -10.31
C ILE A 249 4.99 7.05 -9.48
N ASP A 250 6.25 6.66 -9.27
CA ASP A 250 7.21 7.39 -8.46
C ASP A 250 7.51 8.78 -9.05
N SER A 251 7.65 8.90 -10.37
CA SER A 251 7.80 10.18 -11.07
C SER A 251 6.57 11.09 -10.89
N THR A 252 5.36 10.48 -10.90
CA THR A 252 4.11 11.22 -10.65
C THR A 252 4.07 11.75 -9.22
N LEU A 253 4.41 10.93 -8.25
CA LEU A 253 4.47 11.32 -6.84
C LEU A 253 5.54 12.39 -6.60
N ALA A 254 6.75 12.20 -7.11
CA ALA A 254 7.83 13.19 -6.99
C ALA A 254 7.41 14.56 -7.57
N ARG A 255 6.69 14.58 -8.71
CA ARG A 255 6.13 15.80 -9.29
C ARG A 255 5.07 16.44 -8.38
N LEU A 256 4.17 15.65 -7.80
CA LEU A 256 3.18 16.15 -6.82
C LEU A 256 3.86 16.78 -5.60
N TYR A 257 4.98 16.22 -5.15
CA TYR A 257 5.73 16.75 -4.01
C TYR A 257 6.46 18.05 -4.39
N ARG A 258 7.17 18.09 -5.52
CA ARG A 258 7.87 19.30 -6.01
C ARG A 258 6.92 20.47 -6.28
N SER A 259 5.76 20.18 -6.88
CA SER A 259 4.75 21.20 -7.22
C SER A 259 3.88 21.60 -6.04
N GLN A 260 4.05 20.97 -4.87
CA GLN A 260 3.16 21.08 -3.72
C GLN A 260 1.70 20.68 -4.03
N GLY A 261 1.45 19.97 -5.13
CA GLY A 261 0.13 19.43 -5.46
C GLY A 261 -0.42 18.51 -4.38
N ILE A 262 0.47 17.77 -3.70
CA ILE A 262 0.11 16.91 -2.57
C ILE A 262 -0.50 17.68 -1.40
N VAL A 263 -0.14 18.95 -1.19
CA VAL A 263 -0.69 19.79 -0.12
C VAL A 263 -2.17 20.06 -0.37
N LYS A 264 -2.56 20.29 -1.62
CA LYS A 264 -3.97 20.50 -2.00
C LYS A 264 -4.80 19.23 -1.76
N ILE A 265 -4.26 18.07 -2.16
CA ILE A 265 -4.89 16.76 -1.91
C ILE A 265 -5.00 16.52 -0.39
N TYR A 266 -3.94 16.80 0.38
CA TYR A 266 -3.98 16.68 1.82
C TYR A 266 -5.09 17.56 2.43
N GLN A 267 -5.15 18.84 2.09
CA GLN A 267 -6.15 19.77 2.61
C GLN A 267 -7.59 19.36 2.27
N ALA A 268 -7.81 18.78 1.09
CA ALA A 268 -9.13 18.30 0.69
C ALA A 268 -9.66 17.18 1.60
N HIS A 269 -8.78 16.32 2.14
CA HIS A 269 -9.18 15.15 2.93
C HIS A 269 -8.95 15.30 4.44
N PHE A 270 -8.03 16.17 4.86
CA PHE A 270 -7.69 16.39 6.27
C PHE A 270 -8.12 17.77 6.77
N GLY A 271 -8.65 18.63 5.87
CA GLY A 271 -9.07 19.99 6.20
C GLY A 271 -7.88 20.83 6.68
N ASN A 272 -8.09 21.57 7.75
CA ASN A 272 -7.07 22.46 8.34
C ASN A 272 -6.08 21.74 9.27
N ALA A 273 -6.11 20.41 9.35
CA ALA A 273 -5.15 19.67 10.17
C ALA A 273 -3.72 19.89 9.63
N ALA A 274 -2.82 20.31 10.51
CA ALA A 274 -1.42 20.49 10.12
C ALA A 274 -0.76 19.15 9.79
N MET A 275 0.01 19.12 8.72
CA MET A 275 0.90 17.98 8.45
C MET A 275 1.95 17.90 9.55
N SER A 276 2.25 16.68 10.00
CA SER A 276 3.38 16.45 10.92
C SER A 276 4.71 16.82 10.25
N ASP A 277 5.71 17.17 11.07
CA ASP A 277 7.06 17.45 10.56
C ASP A 277 7.65 16.27 9.80
N LEU A 278 7.40 15.05 10.29
CA LEU A 278 7.84 13.83 9.63
C LEU A 278 7.21 13.67 8.23
N LEU A 279 5.91 13.95 8.09
CA LEU A 279 5.24 13.87 6.78
C LEU A 279 5.78 14.94 5.82
N ARG A 280 5.99 16.18 6.29
CA ARG A 280 6.61 17.23 5.48
C ARG A 280 8.02 16.88 5.03
N ALA A 281 8.84 16.37 5.95
CA ALA A 281 10.20 15.91 5.64
C ALA A 281 10.18 14.76 4.61
N THR A 282 9.24 13.81 4.76
CA THR A 282 9.07 12.71 3.82
C THR A 282 8.79 13.21 2.41
N PHE A 283 7.87 14.15 2.23
CA PHE A 283 7.57 14.70 0.91
C PHE A 283 8.74 15.51 0.35
N THR A 284 9.47 16.26 1.19
CA THR A 284 10.65 17.00 0.76
C THR A 284 11.76 16.07 0.27
N LEU A 285 12.04 15.00 1.00
CA LEU A 285 13.08 14.03 0.62
C LEU A 285 12.72 13.22 -0.63
N GLN A 286 11.43 13.01 -0.88
CA GLN A 286 10.92 12.27 -2.04
C GLN A 286 10.55 13.16 -3.24
N ALA A 287 10.74 14.46 -3.15
CA ALA A 287 10.60 15.40 -4.26
C ALA A 287 11.79 15.28 -5.22
N LEU A 288 12.03 14.06 -5.72
CA LEU A 288 13.19 13.72 -6.56
C LEU A 288 13.23 14.60 -7.82
N PRO A 289 14.40 15.10 -8.23
CA PRO A 289 14.56 15.81 -9.50
C PRO A 289 14.30 14.90 -10.70
N GLU A 290 14.03 15.50 -11.86
CA GLU A 290 13.91 14.79 -13.15
C GLU A 290 15.26 14.49 -13.74
#